data_d0ddd82bcc70ff7404d2ddb91ac16311
#
_entry.id   d0ddd82bcc70ff7404d2ddb91ac16311
#
_cell.length_a   1.000
_cell.length_b   1.000
_cell.length_c   1.000
_cell.angle_alpha   90.00
_cell.angle_beta   90.00
_cell.angle_gamma   90.00
#
_symmetry.space_group_name_H-M   'P 1'
#
loop_
_entity.id
_entity.type
_entity.pdbx_description
1 polymer ?
#
loop_
_entity_poly.entity_id
_entity_poly.type
_entity_poly.pdbx_seq_one_letter_code
_entity_poly.pdbx_strand_id
1 'polypeptide(L)'
;MEQLTHHAPWVKWIPVQADSGAFFYNIPLERLQNFKCDEILCLYQSLSGQPFDKEPYFQHTSFDQYKYIKAGVPFLNKWKLAECIVRDSDREQAMYDKVVTNEHYVVTHLNASHSTAGFDSSIIPEDWQIIPITSDGYIFDWLKVIEGAESIIMTDSVMSNLVDQLNIGTDRYYIPLNHIQLTPVFGNDWTWLDNPNINPNVKIFRSS
;
A
#
# COMPACT_ATOMS: atom_id res chain seq x y z
N MET A 1 5.36 -12.60 -4.29
CA MET A 1 6.22 -12.71 -3.09
C MET A 1 7.68 -13.00 -3.47
N GLU A 2 7.95 -13.89 -4.41
CA GLU A 2 9.33 -14.16 -4.86
C GLU A 2 10.11 -12.93 -5.31
N GLN A 3 9.45 -11.98 -5.97
CA GLN A 3 10.07 -10.71 -6.38
C GLN A 3 10.60 -9.88 -5.21
N LEU A 4 9.94 -9.93 -4.04
CA LEU A 4 10.38 -9.19 -2.84
C LEU A 4 11.52 -9.87 -2.11
N THR A 5 11.70 -11.18 -2.26
CA THR A 5 12.68 -11.96 -1.50
C THR A 5 13.78 -12.56 -2.36
N HIS A 6 13.87 -12.14 -3.60
CA HIS A 6 14.93 -12.63 -4.51
C HIS A 6 16.34 -12.45 -3.94
N HIS A 7 16.58 -11.35 -3.21
CA HIS A 7 17.86 -11.07 -2.56
C HIS A 7 17.98 -11.63 -1.14
N ALA A 8 16.94 -12.29 -0.64
CA ALA A 8 16.86 -12.81 0.72
C ALA A 8 16.43 -14.30 0.71
N PRO A 9 17.26 -15.21 0.18
CA PRO A 9 16.88 -16.63 0.04
C PRO A 9 16.63 -17.33 1.38
N TRP A 10 17.06 -16.72 2.49
CA TRP A 10 16.77 -17.19 3.86
C TRP A 10 15.35 -16.83 4.34
N VAL A 11 14.64 -15.92 3.65
CA VAL A 11 13.24 -15.59 3.97
C VAL A 11 12.34 -16.72 3.50
N LYS A 12 11.61 -17.31 4.44
CA LYS A 12 10.61 -18.33 4.14
C LYS A 12 9.21 -17.75 4.31
N TRP A 13 8.44 -17.81 3.24
CA TRP A 13 7.03 -17.44 3.27
C TRP A 13 6.17 -18.63 3.67
N ILE A 14 5.36 -18.45 4.71
CA ILE A 14 4.39 -19.44 5.14
C ILE A 14 3.01 -18.89 4.75
N PRO A 15 2.38 -19.42 3.69
CA PRO A 15 1.05 -18.99 3.32
C PRO A 15 0.05 -19.40 4.40
N VAL A 16 -0.79 -18.45 4.81
CA VAL A 16 -1.87 -18.67 5.76
C VAL A 16 -3.16 -18.35 5.02
N GLN A 17 -4.12 -19.27 5.09
CA GLN A 17 -5.43 -19.05 4.49
C GLN A 17 -6.17 -17.95 5.26
N ALA A 18 -6.66 -16.94 4.55
CA ALA A 18 -7.41 -15.85 5.15
C ALA A 18 -8.78 -16.38 5.63
N ASP A 19 -8.88 -16.70 6.90
CA ASP A 19 -10.11 -17.10 7.55
C ASP A 19 -10.24 -16.35 8.87
N SER A 20 -11.10 -15.33 8.88
CA SER A 20 -11.51 -14.55 10.05
C SER A 20 -10.36 -13.91 10.90
N GLY A 21 -10.67 -13.36 12.07
CA GLY A 21 -9.69 -12.71 12.96
C GLY A 21 -8.56 -13.62 13.47
N ALA A 22 -8.72 -14.94 13.41
CA ALA A 22 -7.68 -15.91 13.72
C ALA A 22 -6.47 -15.82 12.79
N PHE A 23 -6.66 -15.30 11.58
CA PHE A 23 -5.64 -15.12 10.55
C PHE A 23 -4.47 -14.23 11.00
N PHE A 24 -4.75 -13.18 11.76
CA PHE A 24 -3.70 -12.21 12.13
C PHE A 24 -2.82 -12.65 13.29
N TYR A 25 -3.29 -13.56 14.13
CA TYR A 25 -2.58 -13.91 15.36
C TYR A 25 -2.53 -15.41 15.63
N ASN A 26 -3.67 -16.09 15.80
CA ASN A 26 -3.71 -17.46 16.27
C ASN A 26 -3.05 -18.44 15.29
N ILE A 27 -3.38 -18.35 14.01
CA ILE A 27 -2.83 -19.24 12.98
C ILE A 27 -1.32 -19.04 12.81
N PRO A 28 -0.79 -17.80 12.69
CA PRO A 28 0.64 -17.57 12.70
C PRO A 28 1.34 -18.13 13.93
N LEU A 29 0.79 -17.95 15.12
CA LEU A 29 1.38 -18.48 16.35
C LEU A 29 1.42 -20.01 16.39
N GLU A 30 0.32 -20.68 16.01
CA GLU A 30 0.28 -22.14 15.93
C GLU A 30 1.34 -22.67 14.95
N ARG A 31 1.51 -22.00 13.81
CA ARG A 31 2.54 -22.35 12.83
C ARG A 31 3.94 -22.18 13.39
N LEU A 32 4.16 -21.08 14.12
CA LEU A 32 5.46 -20.75 14.71
C LEU A 32 5.85 -21.68 15.87
N GLN A 33 4.91 -22.31 16.58
CA GLN A 33 5.18 -23.30 17.62
C GLN A 33 6.07 -24.47 17.16
N ASN A 34 6.02 -24.78 15.86
CA ASN A 34 6.83 -25.84 15.26
C ASN A 34 8.22 -25.37 14.79
N PHE A 35 8.53 -24.08 14.93
CA PHE A 35 9.80 -23.50 14.55
C PHE A 35 10.58 -23.11 15.82
N LYS A 36 11.87 -23.39 15.80
CA LYS A 36 12.79 -22.81 16.80
C LYS A 36 13.09 -21.38 16.36
N CYS A 37 12.49 -20.43 17.04
CA CYS A 37 12.70 -19.01 16.81
C CYS A 37 13.40 -18.42 18.02
N ASP A 38 14.42 -17.58 17.80
CA ASP A 38 15.05 -16.80 18.85
C ASP A 38 14.16 -15.64 19.29
N GLU A 39 13.37 -15.11 18.34
CA GLU A 39 12.46 -14.00 18.56
C GLU A 39 11.22 -14.11 17.67
N ILE A 40 10.08 -13.66 18.19
CA ILE A 40 8.82 -13.49 17.44
C ILE A 40 8.45 -12.01 17.45
N LEU A 41 8.41 -11.40 16.27
CA LEU A 41 8.05 -10.01 16.09
C LEU A 41 6.64 -9.91 15.49
N CYS A 42 5.68 -9.40 16.26
CA CYS A 42 4.34 -9.10 15.77
C CYS A 42 4.29 -7.68 15.21
N LEU A 43 4.09 -7.55 13.90
CA LEU A 43 4.01 -6.26 13.20
C LEU A 43 2.57 -5.78 13.01
N TYR A 44 1.58 -6.48 13.54
CA TYR A 44 0.19 -6.08 13.44
C TYR A 44 -0.23 -5.21 14.62
N GLN A 45 -0.87 -4.11 14.34
CA GLN A 45 -1.12 -3.04 15.28
C GLN A 45 -2.37 -3.22 16.14
N SER A 46 -3.43 -3.80 15.61
CA SER A 46 -4.73 -3.86 16.28
C SER A 46 -5.16 -5.29 16.60
N LEU A 47 -4.57 -5.85 17.64
CA LEU A 47 -5.06 -7.09 18.23
C LEU A 47 -5.83 -6.72 19.50
N SER A 48 -7.12 -6.38 19.33
CA SER A 48 -8.01 -6.03 20.44
C SER A 48 -7.91 -7.05 21.57
N GLY A 49 -7.61 -6.59 22.77
CA GLY A 49 -7.47 -7.41 23.97
C GLY A 49 -6.13 -8.10 24.15
N GLN A 50 -5.14 -7.85 23.29
CA GLN A 50 -3.78 -8.39 23.43
C GLN A 50 -2.83 -7.39 24.12
N PRO A 51 -1.71 -7.86 24.71
CA PRO A 51 -0.75 -6.98 25.41
C PRO A 51 -0.19 -5.84 24.53
N PHE A 52 -0.23 -6.00 23.22
CA PHE A 52 0.27 -5.05 22.22
C PHE A 52 -0.58 -3.77 22.12
N ASP A 53 -1.87 -3.80 22.50
CA ASP A 53 -2.77 -2.65 22.46
C ASP A 53 -2.36 -1.53 23.44
N LYS A 54 -1.41 -1.80 24.33
CA LYS A 54 -0.98 -0.86 25.37
C LYS A 54 0.33 -0.15 25.05
N GLU A 55 0.87 -0.32 23.87
CA GLU A 55 2.12 0.33 23.51
C GLU A 55 1.89 1.85 23.35
N PRO A 56 2.67 2.71 24.05
CA PRO A 56 2.37 4.13 24.17
C PRO A 56 2.46 4.92 22.87
N TYR A 57 3.20 4.45 21.87
CA TYR A 57 3.35 5.13 20.58
C TYR A 57 2.28 4.75 19.55
N PHE A 58 1.47 3.75 19.83
CA PHE A 58 0.39 3.32 18.94
C PHE A 58 -0.56 4.45 18.55
N GLN A 59 -0.90 5.31 19.51
CA GLN A 59 -1.86 6.39 19.30
C GLN A 59 -1.26 7.61 18.57
N HIS A 60 0.06 7.65 18.41
CA HIS A 60 0.82 8.80 17.93
C HIS A 60 1.60 8.51 16.63
N THR A 61 1.48 7.32 16.08
CA THR A 61 2.18 6.92 14.87
C THR A 61 1.21 6.41 13.81
N SER A 62 1.57 6.58 12.55
CA SER A 62 0.85 5.93 11.46
C SER A 62 1.10 4.41 11.46
N PHE A 63 0.25 3.68 10.77
CA PHE A 63 0.32 2.21 10.68
C PHE A 63 1.66 1.70 10.12
N ASP A 64 2.23 2.40 9.16
CA ASP A 64 3.54 2.06 8.60
C ASP A 64 4.68 2.39 9.57
N GLN A 65 4.69 3.58 10.17
CA GLN A 65 5.70 3.97 11.16
C GLN A 65 5.78 2.98 12.32
N TYR A 66 4.63 2.55 12.84
CA TYR A 66 4.56 1.59 13.91
C TYR A 66 5.32 0.28 13.58
N LYS A 67 5.17 -0.24 12.38
CA LYS A 67 5.86 -1.47 11.95
C LYS A 67 7.37 -1.34 11.98
N TYR A 68 7.88 -0.21 11.50
CA TYR A 68 9.32 0.06 11.53
C TYR A 68 9.85 0.22 12.95
N ILE A 69 9.11 0.91 13.83
CA ILE A 69 9.46 1.02 15.26
C ILE A 69 9.52 -0.36 15.89
N LYS A 70 8.51 -1.20 15.69
CA LYS A 70 8.47 -2.58 16.24
C LYS A 70 9.60 -3.45 15.69
N ALA A 71 9.98 -3.28 14.45
CA ALA A 71 11.06 -4.01 13.83
C ALA A 71 12.46 -3.49 14.24
N GLY A 72 12.54 -2.37 14.97
CA GLY A 72 13.82 -1.73 15.27
C GLY A 72 14.55 -1.23 14.02
N VAL A 73 13.81 -0.96 12.94
CA VAL A 73 14.36 -0.54 11.64
C VAL A 73 14.13 0.96 11.46
N PRO A 74 15.14 1.73 11.04
CA PRO A 74 14.96 3.15 10.75
C PRO A 74 13.86 3.37 9.71
N PHE A 75 12.93 4.27 10.00
CA PHE A 75 11.77 4.51 9.13
C PHE A 75 12.14 4.97 7.72
N LEU A 76 13.26 5.68 7.56
CA LEU A 76 13.80 6.10 6.27
C LEU A 76 14.10 4.93 5.31
N ASN A 77 14.24 3.71 5.81
CA ASN A 77 14.40 2.53 4.97
C ASN A 77 13.12 2.18 4.19
N LYS A 78 11.99 2.79 4.52
CA LYS A 78 10.76 2.66 3.73
C LYS A 78 10.99 2.98 2.24
N TRP A 79 11.77 4.01 1.95
CA TRP A 79 12.02 4.49 0.57
C TRP A 79 13.23 3.82 -0.11
N LYS A 80 13.70 2.71 0.44
CA LYS A 80 14.73 1.85 -0.18
C LYS A 80 14.17 0.62 -0.87
N LEU A 81 12.86 0.58 -1.10
CA LEU A 81 12.20 -0.59 -1.70
C LEU A 81 12.77 -0.91 -3.09
N ALA A 82 13.10 0.10 -3.88
CA ALA A 82 13.71 -0.08 -5.20
C ALA A 82 15.03 -0.88 -5.17
N GLU A 83 15.75 -0.85 -4.05
CA GLU A 83 17.00 -1.61 -3.86
C GLU A 83 16.73 -3.11 -3.60
N CYS A 84 15.50 -3.47 -3.23
CA CYS A 84 15.12 -4.80 -2.75
C CYS A 84 14.22 -5.57 -3.71
N ILE A 85 13.64 -4.92 -4.71
CA ILE A 85 12.71 -5.57 -5.64
C ILE A 85 13.38 -5.91 -6.97
N VAL A 86 13.01 -7.05 -7.54
CA VAL A 86 13.36 -7.43 -8.90
C VAL A 86 12.11 -7.31 -9.77
N ARG A 87 12.16 -6.42 -10.73
CA ARG A 87 11.07 -6.18 -11.67
C ARG A 87 11.07 -7.25 -12.76
N ASP A 88 9.90 -7.64 -13.19
CA ASP A 88 9.68 -8.56 -14.31
C ASP A 88 9.14 -7.76 -15.51
N SER A 89 10.06 -7.32 -16.37
CA SER A 89 9.74 -6.45 -17.50
C SER A 89 8.76 -7.09 -18.51
N ASP A 90 8.79 -8.41 -18.66
CA ASP A 90 7.91 -9.10 -19.60
C ASP A 90 6.46 -9.11 -19.07
N ARG A 91 6.28 -9.35 -17.76
CA ARG A 91 4.97 -9.30 -17.14
C ARG A 91 4.41 -7.88 -17.07
N GLU A 92 5.25 -6.92 -16.76
CA GLU A 92 4.87 -5.51 -16.77
C GLU A 92 4.47 -5.05 -18.18
N GLN A 93 5.22 -5.46 -19.22
CA GLN A 93 4.86 -5.17 -20.60
C GLN A 93 3.55 -5.83 -20.99
N ALA A 94 3.35 -7.09 -20.64
CA ALA A 94 2.11 -7.81 -20.93
C ALA A 94 0.88 -7.14 -20.27
N MET A 95 1.05 -6.62 -19.04
CA MET A 95 -0.01 -5.85 -18.38
C MET A 95 -0.27 -4.53 -19.10
N TYR A 96 0.79 -3.81 -19.47
CA TYR A 96 0.69 -2.56 -20.20
C TYR A 96 -0.07 -2.77 -21.52
N ASP A 97 0.33 -3.73 -22.33
CA ASP A 97 -0.30 -4.03 -23.63
C ASP A 97 -1.76 -4.48 -23.49
N LYS A 98 -2.10 -5.07 -22.35
CA LYS A 98 -3.47 -5.51 -22.05
C LYS A 98 -4.40 -4.35 -21.72
N VAL A 99 -3.94 -3.34 -20.99
CA VAL A 99 -4.84 -2.34 -20.38
C VAL A 99 -4.72 -0.94 -20.98
N VAL A 100 -3.57 -0.60 -21.56
CA VAL A 100 -3.34 0.73 -22.15
C VAL A 100 -3.74 0.72 -23.62
N THR A 101 -4.76 1.49 -23.95
CA THR A 101 -5.31 1.61 -25.32
C THR A 101 -5.25 3.03 -25.86
N ASN A 102 -4.89 4.00 -25.02
CA ASN A 102 -4.76 5.41 -25.36
C ASN A 102 -3.40 5.93 -24.90
N GLU A 103 -2.78 6.80 -25.66
CA GLU A 103 -1.52 7.46 -25.32
C GLU A 103 -1.65 8.30 -24.04
N HIS A 104 -2.79 8.97 -23.87
CA HIS A 104 -3.10 9.78 -22.68
C HIS A 104 -4.01 9.00 -21.74
N TYR A 105 -3.52 8.72 -20.54
CA TYR A 105 -4.29 7.99 -19.54
C TYR A 105 -3.95 8.35 -18.10
N VAL A 106 -4.91 8.09 -17.23
CA VAL A 106 -4.81 8.23 -15.78
C VAL A 106 -4.99 6.86 -15.14
N VAL A 107 -4.14 6.54 -14.20
CA VAL A 107 -4.28 5.31 -13.40
C VAL A 107 -5.00 5.61 -12.10
N THR A 108 -5.99 4.81 -11.74
CA THR A 108 -6.73 4.97 -10.49
C THR A 108 -6.67 3.72 -9.62
N HIS A 109 -6.53 3.91 -8.30
CA HIS A 109 -6.71 2.84 -7.31
C HIS A 109 -7.48 3.39 -6.11
N LEU A 110 -8.80 3.27 -6.18
CA LEU A 110 -9.73 3.88 -5.23
C LEU A 110 -10.27 2.92 -4.17
N ASN A 111 -9.93 1.63 -4.29
CA ASN A 111 -10.40 0.60 -3.37
C ASN A 111 -9.37 0.32 -2.29
N ALA A 112 -9.81 0.36 -1.04
CA ALA A 112 -9.08 -0.19 0.10
C ALA A 112 -9.84 -1.40 0.68
N SER A 113 -9.25 -2.06 1.67
CA SER A 113 -9.80 -3.31 2.23
C SER A 113 -11.25 -3.19 2.74
N HIS A 114 -11.67 -2.00 3.17
CA HIS A 114 -12.98 -1.81 3.84
C HIS A 114 -13.80 -0.64 3.28
N SER A 115 -13.29 0.09 2.31
CA SER A 115 -13.97 1.26 1.75
C SER A 115 -13.43 1.62 0.38
N THR A 116 -14.23 2.40 -0.36
CA THR A 116 -13.89 2.93 -1.67
C THR A 116 -13.91 4.44 -1.60
N ALA A 117 -12.84 5.09 -2.07
CA ALA A 117 -12.82 6.53 -2.25
C ALA A 117 -13.66 6.91 -3.48
N GLY A 118 -14.31 8.06 -3.40
CA GLY A 118 -14.92 8.70 -4.55
C GLY A 118 -14.04 9.83 -5.05
N PHE A 119 -14.08 10.10 -6.35
CA PHE A 119 -13.53 11.32 -6.89
C PHE A 119 -14.41 11.82 -8.07
N ASP A 120 -14.29 13.10 -8.37
CA ASP A 120 -15.00 13.69 -9.49
C ASP A 120 -14.18 13.47 -10.77
N SER A 121 -14.64 12.55 -11.62
CA SER A 121 -13.95 12.22 -12.88
C SER A 121 -14.02 13.34 -13.93
N SER A 122 -14.84 14.37 -13.72
CA SER A 122 -14.92 15.53 -14.62
C SER A 122 -13.62 16.36 -14.65
N ILE A 123 -12.71 16.15 -13.70
CA ILE A 123 -11.38 16.76 -13.69
C ILE A 123 -10.43 16.14 -14.72
N ILE A 124 -10.77 14.98 -15.28
CA ILE A 124 -9.98 14.28 -16.29
C ILE A 124 -10.51 14.66 -17.67
N PRO A 125 -9.65 15.01 -18.63
CA PRO A 125 -10.09 15.26 -20.00
C PRO A 125 -10.90 14.10 -20.60
N GLU A 126 -11.95 14.40 -21.36
CA GLU A 126 -12.89 13.38 -21.90
C GLU A 126 -12.21 12.39 -22.85
N ASP A 127 -11.14 12.81 -23.53
CA ASP A 127 -10.37 12.01 -24.48
C ASP A 127 -9.30 11.13 -23.80
N TRP A 128 -9.13 11.25 -22.49
CA TRP A 128 -8.18 10.43 -21.74
C TRP A 128 -8.80 9.12 -21.28
N GLN A 129 -7.98 8.07 -21.28
CA GLN A 129 -8.39 6.78 -20.72
C GLN A 129 -8.23 6.78 -19.20
N ILE A 130 -9.24 6.28 -18.48
CA ILE A 130 -9.13 6.00 -17.05
C ILE A 130 -8.89 4.50 -16.86
N ILE A 131 -7.77 4.13 -16.26
CA ILE A 131 -7.37 2.76 -16.03
C ILE A 131 -7.44 2.43 -14.53
N PRO A 132 -8.48 1.75 -14.07
CA PRO A 132 -8.54 1.29 -12.69
C PRO A 132 -7.60 0.09 -12.48
N ILE A 133 -6.79 0.13 -11.43
CA ILE A 133 -6.02 -1.04 -11.00
C ILE A 133 -7.00 -2.06 -10.43
N THR A 134 -6.92 -3.28 -10.95
CA THR A 134 -7.74 -4.41 -10.55
C THR A 134 -6.90 -5.48 -9.84
N SER A 135 -7.54 -6.58 -9.43
CA SER A 135 -6.85 -7.76 -8.89
C SER A 135 -6.20 -8.64 -9.96
N ASP A 136 -6.24 -8.23 -11.23
CA ASP A 136 -5.60 -8.95 -12.33
C ASP A 136 -4.07 -8.85 -12.20
N GLY A 137 -3.41 -9.97 -12.28
CA GLY A 137 -1.96 -10.07 -12.15
C GLY A 137 -1.45 -9.85 -10.72
N TYR A 138 -0.16 -9.63 -10.62
CA TYR A 138 0.47 -9.24 -9.35
C TYR A 138 0.60 -7.73 -9.26
N ILE A 139 0.71 -7.24 -8.05
CA ILE A 139 0.85 -5.80 -7.75
C ILE A 139 2.01 -5.14 -8.53
N PHE A 140 3.11 -5.86 -8.76
CA PHE A 140 4.26 -5.34 -9.51
C PHE A 140 4.06 -5.32 -11.02
N ASP A 141 3.15 -6.11 -11.57
CA ASP A 141 2.86 -6.12 -13.01
C ASP A 141 2.30 -4.76 -13.50
N TRP A 142 1.75 -3.97 -12.57
CA TRP A 142 1.18 -2.65 -12.85
C TRP A 142 2.21 -1.52 -12.91
N LEU A 143 3.48 -1.76 -12.54
CA LEU A 143 4.47 -0.68 -12.42
C LEU A 143 4.69 0.08 -13.72
N LYS A 144 4.80 -0.63 -14.85
CA LYS A 144 4.96 0.02 -16.16
C LYS A 144 3.74 0.84 -16.56
N VAL A 145 2.54 0.37 -16.25
CA VAL A 145 1.29 1.12 -16.48
C VAL A 145 1.28 2.41 -15.65
N ILE A 146 1.72 2.35 -14.40
CA ILE A 146 1.78 3.50 -13.49
C ILE A 146 2.85 4.50 -13.96
N GLU A 147 4.03 4.03 -14.36
CA GLU A 147 5.13 4.87 -14.83
C GLU A 147 4.80 5.66 -16.09
N GLY A 148 3.99 5.08 -16.98
CA GLY A 148 3.59 5.72 -18.23
C GLY A 148 2.36 6.61 -18.13
N ALA A 149 1.69 6.66 -16.97
CA ALA A 149 0.50 7.48 -16.79
C ALA A 149 0.81 8.97 -16.69
N GLU A 150 -0.04 9.81 -17.24
CA GLU A 150 0.02 11.28 -17.07
C GLU A 150 -0.21 11.67 -15.59
N SER A 151 -1.10 10.96 -14.93
CA SER A 151 -1.34 11.13 -13.50
C SER A 151 -1.86 9.86 -12.85
N ILE A 152 -1.72 9.78 -11.53
CA ILE A 152 -2.22 8.68 -10.71
C ILE A 152 -3.09 9.21 -9.59
N ILE A 153 -4.24 8.59 -9.37
CA ILE A 153 -5.20 8.95 -8.31
C ILE A 153 -5.40 7.74 -7.42
N MET A 154 -4.95 7.82 -6.19
CA MET A 154 -4.93 6.69 -5.26
C MET A 154 -5.49 7.05 -3.90
N THR A 155 -5.94 6.03 -3.18
CA THR A 155 -6.36 6.11 -1.79
C THR A 155 -5.45 5.30 -0.87
N ASP A 156 -5.80 5.20 0.41
CA ASP A 156 -5.11 4.36 1.42
C ASP A 156 -5.02 2.91 0.96
N SER A 157 -3.87 2.54 0.41
CA SER A 157 -3.70 1.21 -0.16
C SER A 157 -2.24 0.78 -0.22
N VAL A 158 -2.03 -0.49 -0.48
CA VAL A 158 -0.70 -1.02 -0.79
C VAL A 158 -0.10 -0.37 -2.05
N MET A 159 -0.95 0.01 -3.01
CA MET A 159 -0.48 0.63 -4.26
C MET A 159 0.05 2.04 -4.04
N SER A 160 -0.63 2.89 -3.26
CA SER A 160 -0.12 4.22 -2.93
C SER A 160 1.21 4.16 -2.18
N ASN A 161 1.36 3.20 -1.26
CA ASN A 161 2.63 2.94 -0.60
C ASN A 161 3.72 2.49 -1.56
N LEU A 162 3.40 1.59 -2.49
CA LEU A 162 4.36 1.07 -3.47
C LEU A 162 4.85 2.18 -4.41
N VAL A 163 3.92 2.98 -4.93
CA VAL A 163 4.22 4.14 -5.79
C VAL A 163 5.15 5.13 -5.08
N ASP A 164 4.84 5.46 -3.84
CA ASP A 164 5.66 6.38 -3.05
C ASP A 164 7.05 5.81 -2.75
N GLN A 165 7.14 4.54 -2.35
CA GLN A 165 8.40 3.90 -2.01
C GLN A 165 9.32 3.71 -3.23
N LEU A 166 8.76 3.51 -4.42
CA LEU A 166 9.51 3.39 -5.67
C LEU A 166 9.75 4.74 -6.35
N ASN A 167 9.10 5.78 -5.86
CA ASN A 167 9.13 7.13 -6.46
C ASN A 167 8.78 7.13 -7.96
N ILE A 168 7.71 6.40 -8.32
CA ILE A 168 7.22 6.28 -9.69
C ILE A 168 5.96 7.11 -9.92
N GLY A 169 5.67 7.39 -11.21
CA GLY A 169 4.54 8.24 -11.62
C GLY A 169 4.89 9.73 -11.52
N THR A 170 4.21 10.53 -12.33
CA THR A 170 4.44 11.97 -12.44
C THR A 170 3.57 12.75 -11.48
N ASP A 171 2.32 12.99 -11.85
CA ASP A 171 1.37 13.74 -11.02
C ASP A 171 0.61 12.78 -10.10
N ARG A 172 0.87 12.89 -8.80
CA ARG A 172 0.32 12.01 -7.78
C ARG A 172 -0.79 12.69 -7.00
N TYR A 173 -1.96 12.12 -7.05
CA TYR A 173 -3.14 12.59 -6.31
C TYR A 173 -3.56 11.54 -5.28
N TYR A 174 -3.77 12.00 -4.06
CA TYR A 174 -4.15 11.15 -2.95
C TYR A 174 -5.51 11.54 -2.39
N ILE A 175 -6.41 10.58 -2.27
CA ILE A 175 -7.73 10.76 -1.68
C ILE A 175 -7.76 10.02 -0.35
N PRO A 176 -7.77 10.74 0.78
CA PRO A 176 -7.78 10.11 2.10
C PRO A 176 -9.08 9.36 2.36
N LEU A 177 -8.97 8.22 3.04
CA LEU A 177 -10.08 7.55 3.69
C LEU A 177 -10.22 8.03 5.15
N ASN A 178 -11.31 7.67 5.81
CA ASN A 178 -11.70 8.22 7.11
C ASN A 178 -10.75 7.94 8.30
N HIS A 179 -9.65 7.23 8.10
CA HIS A 179 -8.77 6.79 9.18
C HIS A 179 -7.38 7.39 9.06
N ILE A 180 -7.16 8.53 9.72
CA ILE A 180 -5.85 9.21 9.76
C ILE A 180 -4.71 8.26 10.18
N GLN A 181 -4.96 7.31 11.08
CA GLN A 181 -3.95 6.34 11.53
C GLN A 181 -3.53 5.33 10.45
N LEU A 182 -4.38 5.09 9.45
CA LEU A 182 -4.09 4.18 8.34
C LEU A 182 -3.44 4.89 7.16
N THR A 183 -3.48 6.23 7.14
CA THR A 183 -2.85 7.03 6.08
C THR A 183 -1.35 6.79 6.08
N PRO A 184 -0.76 6.41 4.95
CA PRO A 184 0.67 6.23 4.85
C PRO A 184 1.42 7.54 5.05
N VAL A 185 2.64 7.46 5.53
CA VAL A 185 3.57 8.58 5.47
C VAL A 185 4.22 8.58 4.10
N PHE A 186 4.01 9.63 3.34
CA PHE A 186 4.62 9.80 2.04
C PHE A 186 5.97 10.50 2.15
N GLY A 187 6.94 10.05 1.35
CA GLY A 187 8.26 10.65 1.21
C GLY A 187 8.37 11.56 -0.01
N ASN A 188 7.40 11.49 -0.90
CA ASN A 188 7.33 12.26 -2.13
C ASN A 188 6.11 13.18 -2.14
N ASP A 189 6.10 14.12 -3.07
CA ASP A 189 5.01 15.08 -3.21
C ASP A 189 3.73 14.39 -3.73
N TRP A 190 2.65 14.57 -2.97
CA TRP A 190 1.32 14.13 -3.33
C TRP A 190 0.34 15.31 -3.19
N THR A 191 -0.47 15.53 -4.21
CA THR A 191 -1.57 16.48 -4.13
C THR A 191 -2.79 15.81 -3.50
N TRP A 192 -3.25 16.38 -2.39
CA TRP A 192 -4.40 15.83 -1.65
C TRP A 192 -5.70 16.33 -2.26
N LEU A 193 -6.58 15.40 -2.61
CA LEU A 193 -7.92 15.68 -3.09
C LEU A 193 -8.95 15.44 -1.97
N ASP A 194 -10.05 16.19 -2.05
CA ASP A 194 -11.18 15.95 -1.16
C ASP A 194 -11.90 14.65 -1.54
N ASN A 195 -12.28 13.89 -0.52
CA ASN A 195 -13.09 12.69 -0.72
C ASN A 195 -14.57 13.03 -0.49
N PRO A 196 -15.41 13.07 -1.53
CA PRO A 196 -16.82 13.42 -1.38
C PRO A 196 -17.61 12.44 -0.50
N ASN A 197 -17.07 11.25 -0.26
CA ASN A 197 -17.67 10.24 0.61
C ASN A 197 -17.28 10.41 2.09
N ILE A 198 -16.37 11.34 2.42
CA ILE A 198 -16.01 11.65 3.80
C ILE A 198 -17.08 12.58 4.39
N ASN A 199 -17.53 12.26 5.60
CA ASN A 199 -18.36 13.15 6.39
C ASN A 199 -17.65 14.50 6.57
N PRO A 200 -18.24 15.63 6.15
CA PRO A 200 -17.63 16.97 6.22
C PRO A 200 -17.24 17.41 7.64
N ASN A 201 -17.68 16.69 8.66
CA ASN A 201 -17.32 16.98 10.05
C ASN A 201 -15.98 16.34 10.48
N VAL A 202 -15.34 15.53 9.67
CA VAL A 202 -14.01 14.98 9.95
C VAL A 202 -12.95 15.99 9.50
N LYS A 203 -12.33 16.64 10.47
CA LYS A 203 -11.19 17.54 10.18
C LYS A 203 -9.98 16.71 9.75
N ILE A 204 -9.65 16.78 8.47
CA ILE A 204 -8.38 16.27 7.95
C ILE A 204 -7.31 17.30 8.27
N PHE A 205 -6.36 16.94 9.13
CA PHE A 205 -5.19 17.77 9.37
C PHE A 205 -4.26 17.65 8.16
N ARG A 206 -4.27 18.68 7.31
CA ARG A 206 -3.27 18.83 6.26
C ARG A 206 -1.96 19.28 6.96
N SER A 207 -0.89 18.50 6.84
CA SER A 207 0.43 18.98 7.15
C SER A 207 0.81 19.99 6.06
N SER A 208 0.89 21.27 6.45
CA SER A 208 1.48 22.34 5.62
C SER A 208 2.99 22.20 5.59
#